data_16e3d5c341b8d782c0c81d3a02a377c8
#
_entry.id   16e3d5c341b8d782c0c81d3a02a377c8
#
_cell.length_a   1.000
_cell.length_b   1.000
_cell.length_c   1.000
_cell.angle_alpha   90.00
_cell.angle_beta   90.00
_cell.angle_gamma   90.00
#
_symmetry.space_group_name_H-M   'P 1'
#
loop_
_entity.id
_entity.type
_entity.pdbx_description
1 polymer ?
#
loop_
_entity_poly.entity_id
_entity_poly.type
_entity_poly.pdbx_seq_one_letter_code
_entity_poly.pdbx_strand_id
1 'polypeptide(L)'
;MNLYIKLFLLAFISINSLNAQVLTTTENNGNLILEDIPPIPQQLKDDLRKFQNVRSGSFRGFDASGEQLYISTRFGNVSQLHLVKSPNGARNQITYFEEPIGSIRKQPDGNLIAFTMDSGGSENAQIFKLNPIDGSYDLLTDGESRNGGPLWDKSGTKIAYRSNRRNGASNDVWIMSVDNPKSAEMILKSPDGTSWGPIDWSED
;
A
#
# COMPACT_ATOMS: atom_id res chain seq x y z
N MET A 1 5.24 55.31 56.16
CA MET A 1 5.65 53.90 55.91
C MET A 1 4.79 53.37 54.82
N ASN A 2 5.01 53.23 53.65
CA ASN A 2 6.12 53.21 52.76
C ASN A 2 5.48 52.95 51.39
N LEU A 3 5.31 53.99 50.63
CA LEU A 3 4.84 53.89 49.26
C LEU A 3 5.83 53.09 48.42
N TYR A 4 7.08 53.04 48.84
CA TYR A 4 8.17 52.31 48.15
C TYR A 4 8.11 50.78 48.28
N ILE A 5 7.45 50.25 49.29
CA ILE A 5 7.29 48.76 49.44
C ILE A 5 6.20 48.19 48.50
N LYS A 6 5.21 49.01 48.12
CA LYS A 6 4.18 48.58 47.18
C LYS A 6 4.66 48.58 45.71
N LEU A 7 5.67 49.40 45.39
CA LEU A 7 6.23 49.44 44.04
C LEU A 7 7.20 48.27 43.75
N PHE A 8 7.78 47.66 44.78
CA PHE A 8 8.74 46.55 44.63
C PHE A 8 8.08 45.19 44.52
N LEU A 9 6.80 45.06 44.87
CA LEU A 9 6.07 43.80 44.74
C LEU A 9 5.40 43.63 43.36
N LEU A 10 5.37 44.67 42.53
CA LEU A 10 4.78 44.63 41.19
C LEU A 10 5.78 44.30 40.06
N ALA A 11 7.08 44.20 40.40
CA ALA A 11 8.14 44.02 39.40
C ALA A 11 8.61 42.56 39.22
N PHE A 12 7.96 41.58 39.84
CA PHE A 12 8.38 40.17 39.79
C PHE A 12 7.31 39.22 39.30
N ILE A 13 6.34 39.68 38.51
CA ILE A 13 5.60 38.80 37.63
C ILE A 13 6.31 38.83 36.27
N SER A 14 7.48 38.22 36.19
CA SER A 14 8.02 37.72 34.94
C SER A 14 7.07 36.64 34.45
N ILE A 15 6.23 36.99 33.48
CA ILE A 15 5.47 36.05 32.68
C ILE A 15 6.52 35.22 31.92
N ASN A 16 6.94 34.10 32.51
CA ASN A 16 7.61 33.07 31.74
C ASN A 16 6.56 32.56 30.75
N SER A 17 6.57 33.12 29.56
CA SER A 17 5.91 32.51 28.41
C SER A 17 6.59 31.16 28.21
N LEU A 18 6.01 30.10 28.77
CA LEU A 18 6.35 28.74 28.41
C LEU A 18 5.94 28.61 26.94
N ASN A 19 6.89 28.86 26.06
CA ASN A 19 6.75 28.41 24.68
C ASN A 19 6.75 26.89 24.75
N ALA A 20 5.56 26.27 24.74
CA ALA A 20 5.42 24.86 24.52
C ALA A 20 5.95 24.60 23.11
N GLN A 21 7.13 24.04 23.02
CA GLN A 21 7.70 23.61 21.74
C GLN A 21 7.04 22.29 21.40
N VAL A 22 6.22 22.28 20.33
CA VAL A 22 5.62 21.07 19.79
C VAL A 22 6.73 20.15 19.28
N LEU A 23 6.81 18.95 19.84
CA LEU A 23 7.71 17.91 19.35
C LEU A 23 7.10 17.25 18.12
N THR A 24 7.70 17.51 16.96
CA THR A 24 7.26 16.90 15.69
C THR A 24 8.19 15.76 15.30
N THR A 25 7.64 14.59 15.03
CA THR A 25 8.35 13.44 14.44
C THR A 25 7.68 13.02 13.15
N THR A 26 8.46 12.46 12.22
CA THR A 26 7.96 12.01 10.93
C THR A 26 8.27 10.53 10.75
N GLU A 27 7.26 9.75 10.39
CA GLU A 27 7.29 8.30 10.21
C GLU A 27 6.77 7.91 8.82
N ASN A 28 6.89 6.63 8.46
CA ASN A 28 6.36 6.04 7.21
C ASN A 28 6.81 6.82 5.96
N ASN A 29 8.13 7.02 5.81
CA ASN A 29 8.74 7.73 4.68
C ASN A 29 8.18 9.15 4.44
N GLY A 30 7.78 9.84 5.51
CA GLY A 30 7.23 11.21 5.43
C GLY A 30 5.71 11.29 5.36
N ASN A 31 5.01 10.17 5.26
CA ASN A 31 3.55 10.14 5.13
C ASN A 31 2.80 10.27 6.48
N LEU A 32 3.49 10.19 7.62
CA LEU A 32 2.90 10.36 8.94
C LEU A 32 3.68 11.41 9.74
N ILE A 33 3.00 12.47 10.12
CA ILE A 33 3.54 13.53 10.99
C ILE A 33 2.88 13.38 12.36
N LEU A 34 3.68 13.26 13.41
CA LEU A 34 3.24 13.16 14.80
C LEU A 34 3.66 14.43 15.55
N GLU A 35 2.69 15.11 16.15
CA GLU A 35 2.90 16.33 16.93
C GLU A 35 2.50 16.07 18.38
N ASP A 36 3.46 16.21 19.31
CA ASP A 36 3.29 15.95 20.75
C ASP A 36 2.69 14.57 21.09
N ILE A 37 2.86 13.58 20.22
CA ILE A 37 2.43 12.20 20.47
C ILE A 37 3.55 11.48 21.24
N PRO A 38 3.31 11.02 22.47
CA PRO A 38 4.31 10.26 23.20
C PRO A 38 4.58 8.91 22.54
N PRO A 39 5.82 8.40 22.61
CA PRO A 39 6.13 7.07 22.06
C PRO A 39 5.31 6.00 22.76
N ILE A 40 4.81 5.04 21.99
CA ILE A 40 4.07 3.90 22.53
C ILE A 40 5.01 3.08 23.42
N PRO A 41 4.66 2.83 24.70
CA PRO A 41 5.48 2.03 25.60
C PRO A 41 5.79 0.64 25.05
N GLN A 42 7.01 0.17 25.20
CA GLN A 42 7.42 -1.15 24.68
C GLN A 42 6.56 -2.29 25.23
N GLN A 43 6.20 -2.22 26.52
CA GLN A 43 5.28 -3.20 27.14
C GLN A 43 3.95 -3.32 26.39
N LEU A 44 3.35 -2.19 26.01
CA LEU A 44 2.10 -2.19 25.24
C LEU A 44 2.29 -2.80 23.85
N LYS A 45 3.40 -2.52 23.18
CA LYS A 45 3.74 -3.16 21.89
C LYS A 45 3.86 -4.67 22.03
N ASP A 46 4.51 -5.16 23.10
CA ASP A 46 4.71 -6.59 23.35
C ASP A 46 3.40 -7.30 23.71
N ASP A 47 2.54 -6.66 24.45
CA ASP A 47 1.22 -7.20 24.76
C ASP A 47 0.31 -7.27 23.54
N LEU A 48 0.29 -6.24 22.70
CA LEU A 48 -0.46 -6.23 21.45
C LEU A 48 0.01 -7.29 20.45
N ARG A 49 1.32 -7.59 20.41
CA ARG A 49 1.86 -8.64 19.52
C ARG A 49 1.20 -10.00 19.76
N LYS A 50 0.83 -10.35 20.99
CA LYS A 50 0.15 -11.61 21.30
C LYS A 50 -1.18 -11.76 20.56
N PHE A 51 -1.89 -10.66 20.36
CA PHE A 51 -3.17 -10.62 19.66
C PHE A 51 -3.03 -10.39 18.16
N GLN A 52 -2.00 -9.67 17.74
CA GLN A 52 -1.77 -9.32 16.33
C GLN A 52 -1.07 -10.44 15.54
N ASN A 53 -0.42 -11.41 16.20
CA ASN A 53 0.29 -12.51 15.56
C ASN A 53 -0.62 -13.62 15.03
N VAL A 54 -1.82 -13.28 14.58
CA VAL A 54 -2.70 -14.23 13.89
C VAL A 54 -2.19 -14.46 12.47
N ARG A 55 -1.92 -15.72 12.14
CA ARG A 55 -1.41 -16.15 10.83
C ARG A 55 -2.53 -16.71 9.96
N SER A 56 -3.58 -15.91 9.77
CA SER A 56 -4.63 -16.25 8.82
C SER A 56 -4.07 -16.33 7.40
N GLY A 57 -4.65 -17.20 6.57
CA GLY A 57 -4.33 -17.27 5.14
C GLY A 57 -5.54 -16.83 4.33
N SER A 58 -5.37 -15.85 3.44
CA SER A 58 -6.40 -15.43 2.50
C SER A 58 -6.11 -16.01 1.13
N PHE A 59 -7.06 -16.72 0.54
CA PHE A 59 -6.95 -17.26 -0.82
C PHE A 59 -6.75 -16.13 -1.83
N ARG A 60 -5.82 -16.31 -2.78
CA ARG A 60 -5.49 -15.33 -3.82
C ARG A 60 -5.59 -15.88 -5.23
N GLY A 61 -5.70 -17.18 -5.40
CA GLY A 61 -5.84 -17.84 -6.69
C GLY A 61 -5.08 -19.16 -6.75
N PHE A 62 -5.16 -19.80 -7.91
CA PHE A 62 -4.36 -20.97 -8.24
C PHE A 62 -3.14 -20.55 -9.06
N ASP A 63 -2.10 -21.37 -9.04
CA ASP A 63 -0.98 -21.27 -9.98
C ASP A 63 -1.40 -21.61 -11.44
N ALA A 64 -0.47 -21.61 -12.36
CA ALA A 64 -0.78 -21.90 -13.77
C ALA A 64 -1.24 -23.34 -13.99
N SER A 65 -0.79 -24.29 -13.16
CA SER A 65 -1.22 -25.70 -13.25
C SER A 65 -2.63 -25.95 -12.70
N GLY A 66 -3.15 -25.04 -11.87
CA GLY A 66 -4.39 -25.21 -11.13
C GLY A 66 -4.29 -26.13 -9.91
N GLU A 67 -3.10 -26.63 -9.58
CA GLU A 67 -2.87 -27.59 -8.50
C GLU A 67 -2.36 -26.96 -7.21
N GLN A 68 -1.73 -25.79 -7.29
CA GLN A 68 -1.13 -25.07 -6.16
C GLN A 68 -1.90 -23.79 -5.85
N LEU A 69 -1.85 -23.37 -4.59
CA LEU A 69 -2.58 -22.20 -4.12
C LEU A 69 -1.65 -21.03 -3.83
N TYR A 70 -1.99 -19.86 -4.34
CA TYR A 70 -1.49 -18.61 -3.81
C TYR A 70 -2.35 -18.15 -2.63
N ILE A 71 -1.70 -17.84 -1.51
CA ILE A 71 -2.33 -17.26 -0.34
C ILE A 71 -1.57 -16.02 0.11
N SER A 72 -2.28 -15.08 0.70
CA SER A 72 -1.67 -13.98 1.44
C SER A 72 -1.71 -14.30 2.93
N THR A 73 -0.56 -14.28 3.57
CA THR A 73 -0.44 -14.52 5.01
C THR A 73 0.73 -13.72 5.58
N ARG A 74 0.71 -13.49 6.91
CA ARG A 74 1.70 -12.68 7.59
C ARG A 74 2.54 -13.56 8.53
N PHE A 75 3.84 -13.69 8.24
CA PHE A 75 4.83 -14.26 9.16
C PHE A 75 5.72 -13.19 9.79
N GLY A 76 5.92 -12.07 9.11
CA GLY A 76 6.63 -10.89 9.58
C GLY A 76 5.68 -9.73 9.92
N ASN A 77 6.09 -8.52 9.59
CA ASN A 77 5.32 -7.31 9.91
C ASN A 77 4.11 -7.11 9.00
N VAL A 78 4.18 -7.52 7.73
CA VAL A 78 3.16 -7.31 6.71
C VAL A 78 2.79 -8.60 6.00
N SER A 79 1.61 -8.60 5.36
CA SER A 79 1.14 -9.75 4.57
C SER A 79 1.90 -9.87 3.26
N GLN A 80 2.42 -11.07 2.99
CA GLN A 80 3.16 -11.41 1.79
C GLN A 80 2.48 -12.55 1.02
N LEU A 81 2.85 -12.73 -0.24
CA LEU A 81 2.38 -13.83 -1.07
C LEU A 81 3.14 -15.12 -0.74
N HIS A 82 2.40 -16.20 -0.60
CA HIS A 82 2.93 -17.54 -0.34
C HIS A 82 2.32 -18.54 -1.31
N LEU A 83 3.09 -19.55 -1.67
CA LEU A 83 2.64 -20.70 -2.44
C LEU A 83 2.44 -21.90 -1.51
N VAL A 84 1.30 -22.57 -1.62
CA VAL A 84 0.98 -23.84 -0.95
C VAL A 84 0.84 -24.90 -2.02
N LYS A 85 1.75 -25.87 -2.03
CA LYS A 85 1.91 -26.86 -3.10
C LYS A 85 0.99 -28.08 -2.99
N SER A 86 0.39 -28.30 -1.82
CA SER A 86 -0.50 -29.44 -1.58
C SER A 86 -1.37 -29.18 -0.36
N PRO A 87 -2.49 -29.91 -0.19
CA PRO A 87 -3.27 -29.87 1.03
C PRO A 87 -2.39 -30.15 2.26
N ASN A 88 -2.55 -29.35 3.31
CA ASN A 88 -1.71 -29.35 4.53
C ASN A 88 -0.23 -29.07 4.27
N GLY A 89 0.15 -28.60 3.09
CA GLY A 89 1.53 -28.26 2.74
C GLY A 89 2.02 -26.98 3.42
N ALA A 90 3.35 -26.81 3.42
CA ALA A 90 3.98 -25.60 3.95
C ALA A 90 3.59 -24.35 3.14
N ARG A 91 3.51 -23.23 3.83
CA ARG A 91 3.31 -21.91 3.22
C ARG A 91 4.68 -21.36 2.81
N ASN A 92 5.05 -21.54 1.54
CA ASN A 92 6.34 -21.09 1.00
C ASN A 92 6.21 -19.61 0.61
N GLN A 93 6.89 -18.72 1.32
CA GLN A 93 6.88 -17.29 1.02
C GLN A 93 7.59 -17.02 -0.30
N ILE A 94 6.98 -16.21 -1.18
CA ILE A 94 7.51 -15.85 -2.50
C ILE A 94 7.72 -14.33 -2.67
N THR A 95 7.20 -13.50 -1.78
CA THR A 95 7.47 -12.06 -1.76
C THR A 95 8.00 -11.62 -0.41
N TYR A 96 8.89 -10.60 -0.42
CA TYR A 96 9.61 -10.12 0.78
C TYR A 96 9.66 -8.59 0.81
N PHE A 97 8.52 -7.95 0.57
CA PHE A 97 8.40 -6.50 0.57
C PHE A 97 8.26 -5.95 2.00
N GLU A 98 8.63 -4.70 2.19
CA GLU A 98 8.37 -3.99 3.45
C GLU A 98 6.90 -3.61 3.60
N GLU A 99 6.20 -3.46 2.48
CA GLU A 99 4.78 -3.12 2.41
C GLU A 99 3.90 -4.36 2.14
N PRO A 100 2.64 -4.34 2.58
CA PRO A 100 1.71 -5.41 2.28
C PRO A 100 1.33 -5.41 0.80
N ILE A 101 1.25 -6.61 0.20
CA ILE A 101 0.68 -6.75 -1.13
C ILE A 101 -0.84 -6.64 -1.08
N GLY A 102 -1.41 -5.88 -2.01
CA GLY A 102 -2.85 -5.65 -2.14
C GLY A 102 -3.55 -6.69 -3.02
N SER A 103 -4.23 -6.21 -4.08
CA SER A 103 -4.90 -7.08 -5.04
C SER A 103 -3.90 -7.85 -5.90
N ILE A 104 -4.24 -9.09 -6.22
CA ILE A 104 -3.42 -9.99 -7.03
C ILE A 104 -4.28 -10.50 -8.18
N ARG A 105 -3.71 -10.55 -9.39
CA ARG A 105 -4.31 -11.14 -10.58
C ARG A 105 -3.28 -11.97 -11.32
N LYS A 106 -3.53 -13.26 -11.43
CA LYS A 106 -2.70 -14.19 -12.22
C LYS A 106 -2.91 -13.93 -13.71
N GLN A 107 -1.84 -14.00 -14.49
CA GLN A 107 -1.86 -13.97 -15.95
C GLN A 107 -2.64 -15.18 -16.47
N PRO A 108 -3.59 -15.02 -17.42
CA PRO A 108 -4.17 -16.14 -18.14
C PRO A 108 -3.07 -16.94 -18.86
N ASP A 109 -3.16 -18.27 -18.81
CA ASP A 109 -2.24 -19.21 -19.47
C ASP A 109 -0.73 -18.97 -19.26
N GLY A 110 -0.37 -18.15 -18.24
CA GLY A 110 0.99 -17.81 -17.91
C GLY A 110 1.28 -17.85 -16.42
N ASN A 111 2.53 -17.55 -16.05
CA ASN A 111 2.98 -17.59 -14.66
C ASN A 111 3.02 -16.20 -14.00
N LEU A 112 2.95 -15.12 -14.76
CA LEU A 112 3.10 -13.77 -14.20
C LEU A 112 1.90 -13.41 -13.31
N ILE A 113 2.16 -12.56 -12.35
CA ILE A 113 1.18 -12.03 -11.42
C ILE A 113 1.22 -10.51 -11.47
N ALA A 114 0.10 -9.87 -11.78
CA ALA A 114 -0.07 -8.44 -11.54
C ALA A 114 -0.57 -8.25 -10.10
N PHE A 115 0.06 -7.34 -9.37
CA PHE A 115 -0.34 -7.05 -8.00
C PHE A 115 -0.25 -5.55 -7.71
N THR A 116 -0.96 -5.10 -6.67
CA THR A 116 -0.87 -3.74 -6.19
C THR A 116 -0.07 -3.68 -4.89
N MET A 117 0.70 -2.63 -4.73
CA MET A 117 1.42 -2.33 -3.50
C MET A 117 1.52 -0.80 -3.34
N ASP A 118 1.36 -0.34 -2.12
CA ASP A 118 1.56 1.06 -1.74
C ASP A 118 2.99 1.26 -1.21
N SER A 119 3.37 2.49 -0.97
CA SER A 119 4.65 2.86 -0.36
C SER A 119 4.43 3.80 0.82
N GLY A 120 4.85 3.38 2.01
CA GLY A 120 4.81 4.20 3.22
C GLY A 120 3.43 4.71 3.64
N GLY A 121 2.34 4.01 3.25
CA GLY A 121 0.98 4.43 3.58
C GLY A 121 0.49 5.66 2.81
N SER A 122 1.07 5.95 1.64
CA SER A 122 0.69 7.08 0.78
C SER A 122 -0.72 6.97 0.18
N GLU A 123 -1.31 5.76 0.21
CA GLU A 123 -2.57 5.40 -0.46
C GLU A 123 -2.53 5.53 -1.99
N ASN A 124 -1.35 5.77 -2.56
CA ASN A 124 -1.10 5.82 -4.00
C ASN A 124 -0.55 4.48 -4.49
N ALA A 125 -1.37 3.43 -4.37
CA ALA A 125 -0.96 2.10 -4.78
C ALA A 125 -0.52 2.05 -6.24
N GLN A 126 0.58 1.34 -6.48
CA GLN A 126 1.15 1.10 -7.80
C GLN A 126 0.86 -0.34 -8.23
N ILE A 127 0.86 -0.57 -9.53
CA ILE A 127 0.72 -1.89 -10.13
C ILE A 127 2.10 -2.40 -10.52
N PHE A 128 2.39 -3.63 -10.11
CA PHE A 128 3.62 -4.35 -10.40
C PHE A 128 3.34 -5.65 -11.13
N LYS A 129 4.32 -6.12 -11.88
CA LYS A 129 4.39 -7.46 -12.46
C LYS A 129 5.40 -8.26 -11.66
N LEU A 130 5.03 -9.46 -11.21
CA LEU A 130 5.88 -10.42 -10.50
C LEU A 130 6.02 -11.69 -11.31
N ASN A 131 7.24 -12.20 -11.44
CA ASN A 131 7.50 -13.58 -11.81
C ASN A 131 7.64 -14.43 -10.53
N PRO A 132 6.68 -15.29 -10.20
CA PRO A 132 6.73 -16.06 -8.94
C PRO A 132 7.77 -17.19 -8.95
N ILE A 133 8.39 -17.48 -10.09
CA ILE A 133 9.39 -18.55 -10.23
C ILE A 133 10.76 -18.08 -9.70
N ASP A 134 11.17 -16.87 -10.05
CA ASP A 134 12.46 -16.28 -9.69
C ASP A 134 12.35 -15.09 -8.73
N GLY A 135 11.14 -14.62 -8.45
CA GLY A 135 10.88 -13.48 -7.56
C GLY A 135 11.16 -12.11 -8.18
N SER A 136 11.52 -12.03 -9.47
CA SER A 136 11.72 -10.76 -10.14
C SER A 136 10.41 -9.99 -10.28
N TYR A 137 10.46 -8.66 -10.16
CA TYR A 137 9.29 -7.82 -10.31
C TYR A 137 9.63 -6.47 -10.94
N ASP A 138 8.67 -5.91 -11.67
CA ASP A 138 8.78 -4.62 -12.34
C ASP A 138 7.59 -3.73 -11.98
N LEU A 139 7.86 -2.42 -11.80
CA LEU A 139 6.83 -1.40 -11.69
C LEU A 139 6.21 -1.16 -13.07
N LEU A 140 4.88 -1.22 -13.16
CA LEU A 140 4.14 -1.01 -14.41
C LEU A 140 3.52 0.39 -14.51
N THR A 141 3.22 1.04 -13.38
CA THR A 141 2.58 2.35 -13.35
C THR A 141 3.57 3.49 -13.10
N ASP A 142 3.08 4.72 -13.02
CA ASP A 142 3.92 5.93 -12.99
C ASP A 142 4.68 6.19 -11.69
N GLY A 143 4.38 5.46 -10.61
CA GLY A 143 5.01 5.65 -9.30
C GLY A 143 4.38 6.76 -8.44
N GLU A 144 3.45 7.54 -8.97
CA GLU A 144 2.91 8.75 -8.33
C GLU A 144 1.41 8.68 -8.12
N SER A 145 0.67 8.24 -9.13
CA SER A 145 -0.80 8.21 -9.13
C SER A 145 -1.34 7.04 -8.33
N ARG A 146 -2.58 7.15 -7.88
CA ARG A 146 -3.30 6.02 -7.31
C ARG A 146 -3.85 5.12 -8.41
N ASN A 147 -3.39 3.88 -8.43
CA ASN A 147 -3.76 2.87 -9.42
C ASN A 147 -4.39 1.65 -8.75
N GLY A 148 -5.18 0.87 -9.48
CA GLY A 148 -5.75 -0.34 -8.91
C GLY A 148 -6.61 -1.15 -9.87
N GLY A 149 -7.04 -2.33 -9.39
CA GLY A 149 -7.89 -3.24 -10.13
C GLY A 149 -7.25 -3.73 -11.44
N PRO A 150 -5.97 -4.19 -11.45
CA PRO A 150 -5.39 -4.73 -12.67
C PRO A 150 -6.22 -5.92 -13.14
N LEU A 151 -6.51 -5.94 -14.42
CA LEU A 151 -7.27 -7.00 -15.10
C LEU A 151 -6.54 -7.36 -16.38
N TRP A 152 -6.07 -8.62 -16.47
CA TRP A 152 -5.41 -9.14 -17.67
C TRP A 152 -6.41 -9.30 -18.80
N ASP A 153 -5.95 -9.00 -20.01
CA ASP A 153 -6.64 -9.45 -21.21
C ASP A 153 -6.53 -11.00 -21.35
N LYS A 154 -7.33 -11.60 -22.20
CA LYS A 154 -7.35 -13.05 -22.37
C LYS A 154 -6.03 -13.62 -22.88
N SER A 155 -5.29 -12.83 -23.66
CA SER A 155 -3.96 -13.22 -24.17
C SER A 155 -2.85 -13.13 -23.11
N GLY A 156 -3.11 -12.48 -21.98
CA GLY A 156 -2.10 -12.25 -20.94
C GLY A 156 -0.99 -11.27 -21.33
N THR A 157 -1.20 -10.44 -22.36
CA THR A 157 -0.19 -9.48 -22.85
C THR A 157 -0.47 -8.05 -22.44
N LYS A 158 -1.72 -7.74 -22.07
CA LYS A 158 -2.15 -6.42 -21.64
C LYS A 158 -2.84 -6.48 -20.29
N ILE A 159 -2.84 -5.35 -19.61
CA ILE A 159 -3.70 -5.13 -18.44
C ILE A 159 -4.53 -3.86 -18.63
N ALA A 160 -5.79 -3.94 -18.24
CA ALA A 160 -6.63 -2.80 -17.97
C ALA A 160 -6.61 -2.49 -16.47
N TYR A 161 -6.69 -1.22 -16.12
CA TYR A 161 -6.64 -0.79 -14.72
C TYR A 161 -7.32 0.57 -14.56
N ARG A 162 -7.65 0.92 -13.32
CA ARG A 162 -8.09 2.28 -12.99
C ARG A 162 -6.92 3.12 -12.50
N SER A 163 -6.92 4.42 -12.85
CA SER A 163 -5.90 5.36 -12.39
C SER A 163 -6.47 6.77 -12.28
N ASN A 164 -6.04 7.50 -11.23
CA ASN A 164 -6.38 8.91 -11.08
C ASN A 164 -5.33 9.85 -11.70
N ARG A 165 -4.38 9.34 -12.49
CA ARG A 165 -3.25 10.10 -13.05
C ARG A 165 -3.64 11.31 -13.88
N ARG A 166 -4.87 11.37 -14.39
CA ARG A 166 -5.36 12.51 -15.18
C ARG A 166 -5.47 13.79 -14.36
N ASN A 167 -5.98 13.72 -13.14
CA ASN A 167 -6.28 14.91 -12.32
C ASN A 167 -6.15 14.70 -10.81
N GLY A 168 -5.62 13.58 -10.36
CA GLY A 168 -5.44 13.24 -8.94
C GLY A 168 -6.73 12.84 -8.20
N ALA A 169 -7.92 13.00 -8.80
CA ALA A 169 -9.21 12.81 -8.14
C ALA A 169 -10.08 11.73 -8.77
N SER A 170 -10.22 11.74 -10.10
CA SER A 170 -11.10 10.83 -10.84
C SER A 170 -10.34 9.60 -11.31
N ASN A 171 -10.89 8.42 -11.10
CA ASN A 171 -10.29 7.21 -11.68
C ASN A 171 -10.88 6.93 -13.05
N ASP A 172 -10.02 7.00 -14.04
CA ASP A 172 -10.30 6.65 -15.44
C ASP A 172 -9.84 5.21 -15.72
N VAL A 173 -10.31 4.63 -16.84
CA VAL A 173 -9.89 3.30 -17.29
C VAL A 173 -8.72 3.45 -18.26
N TRP A 174 -7.64 2.77 -17.96
CA TRP A 174 -6.40 2.75 -18.71
C TRP A 174 -6.06 1.34 -19.16
N ILE A 175 -5.35 1.21 -20.28
CA ILE A 175 -4.75 -0.05 -20.71
C ILE A 175 -3.26 0.14 -21.00
N MET A 176 -2.48 -0.93 -20.85
CA MET A 176 -1.08 -0.97 -21.25
C MET A 176 -0.65 -2.37 -21.66
N SER A 177 0.37 -2.48 -22.50
CA SER A 177 1.14 -3.71 -22.67
C SER A 177 2.04 -3.93 -21.47
N VAL A 178 2.07 -5.16 -20.96
CA VAL A 178 2.87 -5.51 -19.76
C VAL A 178 4.38 -5.51 -20.07
N ASP A 179 4.76 -5.74 -21.32
CA ASP A 179 6.15 -5.68 -21.77
C ASP A 179 6.60 -4.26 -22.17
N ASN A 180 5.63 -3.36 -22.35
CA ASN A 180 5.90 -1.95 -22.60
C ASN A 180 4.98 -1.03 -21.79
N PRO A 181 5.28 -0.79 -20.50
CA PRO A 181 4.45 0.07 -19.64
C PRO A 181 4.26 1.50 -20.15
N LYS A 182 5.17 1.98 -21.02
CA LYS A 182 5.05 3.30 -21.66
C LYS A 182 3.92 3.37 -22.70
N SER A 183 3.36 2.24 -23.11
CA SER A 183 2.17 2.19 -23.97
C SER A 183 0.87 2.56 -23.24
N ALA A 184 0.92 2.88 -21.96
CA ALA A 184 -0.25 3.19 -21.16
C ALA A 184 -1.09 4.31 -21.79
N GLU A 185 -2.35 4.02 -22.09
CA GLU A 185 -3.31 4.95 -22.68
C GLU A 185 -4.64 4.93 -21.93
N MET A 186 -5.28 6.08 -21.86
CA MET A 186 -6.62 6.20 -21.27
C MET A 186 -7.67 5.86 -22.33
N ILE A 187 -8.42 4.77 -22.09
CA ILE A 187 -9.46 4.31 -23.03
C ILE A 187 -10.85 4.81 -22.65
N LEU A 188 -11.07 5.14 -21.37
CA LEU A 188 -12.36 5.67 -20.92
C LEU A 188 -12.13 6.72 -19.83
N LYS A 189 -12.60 7.92 -20.11
CA LYS A 189 -12.61 9.05 -19.17
C LYS A 189 -13.87 8.98 -18.31
N SER A 190 -13.70 8.89 -16.99
CA SER A 190 -14.82 9.00 -16.04
C SER A 190 -15.25 10.47 -15.88
N PRO A 191 -16.53 10.75 -15.50
CA PRO A 191 -16.92 12.07 -15.04
C PRO A 191 -16.05 12.53 -13.86
N ASP A 192 -15.77 13.84 -13.79
CA ASP A 192 -14.91 14.39 -12.75
C ASP A 192 -15.45 14.09 -11.34
N GLY A 193 -14.57 13.71 -10.44
CA GLY A 193 -14.92 13.29 -9.08
C GLY A 193 -15.48 11.87 -8.97
N THR A 194 -15.54 11.08 -10.05
CA THR A 194 -16.03 9.71 -10.04
C THR A 194 -14.90 8.68 -10.23
N SER A 195 -15.23 7.42 -10.02
CA SER A 195 -14.30 6.31 -10.13
C SER A 195 -14.88 5.19 -10.99
N TRP A 196 -14.28 4.98 -12.15
CA TRP A 196 -14.58 3.86 -13.03
C TRP A 196 -13.39 2.90 -13.06
N GLY A 197 -13.64 1.63 -13.38
CA GLY A 197 -12.60 0.62 -13.49
C GLY A 197 -13.03 -0.51 -14.40
N PRO A 198 -12.07 -1.29 -14.93
CA PRO A 198 -12.37 -2.44 -15.76
C PRO A 198 -13.01 -3.54 -14.91
N ILE A 199 -13.96 -4.27 -15.50
CA ILE A 199 -14.63 -5.41 -14.87
C ILE A 199 -14.32 -6.68 -15.65
N ASP A 200 -14.35 -6.59 -16.99
CA ASP A 200 -14.11 -7.71 -17.88
C ASP A 200 -13.60 -7.23 -19.24
N TRP A 201 -13.08 -8.16 -20.05
CA TRP A 201 -12.69 -7.98 -21.45
C TRP A 201 -13.70 -8.69 -22.36
N SER A 202 -14.06 -8.03 -23.47
CA SER A 202 -14.84 -8.68 -24.53
C SER A 202 -14.04 -9.81 -25.20
N GLU A 203 -14.72 -10.62 -25.99
CA GLU A 203 -14.07 -11.71 -26.75
C GLU A 203 -13.48 -11.23 -28.07
N ASP A 204 -13.91 -10.08 -28.55
CA ASP A 204 -13.58 -9.39 -29.80
C ASP A 204 -12.64 -8.20 -29.62
#